data_37f79f54bee291fcb5e3d06b33be89db
#
_entry.id   37f79f54bee291fcb5e3d06b33be89db
#
_cell.length_a   1.000
_cell.length_b   1.000
_cell.length_c   1.000
_cell.angle_alpha   90.00
_cell.angle_beta   90.00
_cell.angle_gamma   90.00
#
_symmetry.space_group_name_H-M   'P 1'
#
loop_
_entity.id
_entity.type
_entity.pdbx_description
1 polymer ?
#
loop_
_entity_poly.entity_id
_entity_poly.type
_entity_poly.pdbx_seq_one_letter_code
_entity_poly.pdbx_strand_id
1 'polypeptide(L)'
;MRIDVWSDVVCPWCWIGKHRLQRAIESLGAQAPAVELHWHAFVLDPDAGTDPVPLREAYARKFGSAERAAELLASTQATARAEGLPIDFERGQVRVTTLPAHRL
;
A
#
# COMPACT_ATOMS: atom_id res chain seq x y z
N MET A 1 21.03 4.67 -12.53
CA MET A 1 19.91 5.59 -12.18
C MET A 1 19.48 5.30 -10.76
N ARG A 2 19.31 6.32 -9.98
CA ARG A 2 18.80 6.20 -8.60
C ARG A 2 17.35 6.60 -8.54
N ILE A 3 16.53 5.78 -7.89
CA ILE A 3 15.11 6.07 -7.62
C ILE A 3 14.90 6.00 -6.12
N ASP A 4 14.42 7.08 -5.54
CA ASP A 4 14.03 7.15 -4.14
C ASP A 4 12.50 7.02 -4.04
N VAL A 5 12.03 6.13 -3.16
CA VAL A 5 10.61 5.84 -2.98
C VAL A 5 10.22 6.01 -1.52
N TRP A 6 9.25 6.87 -1.26
CA TRP A 6 8.65 7.03 0.06
C TRP A 6 7.37 6.21 0.12
N SER A 7 7.29 5.31 1.07
CA SER A 7 6.22 4.31 1.13
C SER A 7 5.81 4.00 2.57
N ASP A 8 4.56 3.61 2.73
CA ASP A 8 4.03 3.15 4.01
C ASP A 8 3.49 1.71 3.88
N VAL A 9 3.65 0.93 4.95
CA VAL A 9 3.24 -0.47 4.97
C VAL A 9 1.72 -0.67 5.08
N VAL A 10 0.99 0.36 5.45
CA VAL A 10 -0.47 0.27 5.61
C VAL A 10 -1.24 0.45 4.30
N CYS A 11 -0.61 1.00 3.27
CA CYS A 11 -1.30 1.36 2.04
C CYS A 11 -1.20 0.25 0.98
N PRO A 12 -2.33 -0.31 0.55
CA PRO A 12 -2.32 -1.32 -0.51
C PRO A 12 -1.80 -0.78 -1.84
N TRP A 13 -2.01 0.50 -2.14
CA TRP A 13 -1.49 1.14 -3.35
C TRP A 13 0.04 1.30 -3.34
N CYS A 14 0.67 1.36 -2.17
CA CYS A 14 2.13 1.31 -2.06
C CYS A 14 2.65 -0.07 -2.49
N TRP A 15 1.98 -1.15 -2.15
CA TRP A 15 2.32 -2.50 -2.60
C TRP A 15 2.11 -2.65 -4.10
N ILE A 16 0.97 -2.22 -4.61
CA ILE A 16 0.68 -2.24 -6.04
C ILE A 16 1.71 -1.42 -6.81
N GLY A 17 2.03 -0.23 -6.33
CA GLY A 17 3.03 0.65 -6.93
C GLY A 17 4.42 0.03 -6.95
N LYS A 18 4.83 -0.61 -5.87
CA LYS A 18 6.09 -1.35 -5.81
C LYS A 18 6.15 -2.45 -6.86
N HIS A 19 5.09 -3.23 -6.96
CA HIS A 19 4.98 -4.31 -7.95
C HIS A 19 5.10 -3.78 -9.38
N ARG A 20 4.39 -2.70 -9.69
CA ARG A 20 4.43 -2.07 -11.02
C ARG A 20 5.81 -1.50 -11.33
N LEU A 21 6.46 -0.86 -10.37
CA LEU A 21 7.82 -0.33 -10.53
C LEU A 21 8.82 -1.45 -10.82
N GLN A 22 8.75 -2.54 -10.07
CA GLN A 22 9.62 -3.70 -10.29
C GLN A 22 9.41 -4.30 -11.68
N ARG A 23 8.17 -4.46 -12.11
CA ARG A 23 7.86 -4.95 -13.47
C ARG A 23 8.36 -4.02 -14.56
N ALA A 24 8.22 -2.72 -14.36
CA ALA A 24 8.74 -1.73 -15.31
C ALA A 24 10.25 -1.82 -15.47
N ILE A 25 10.98 -1.97 -14.36
CA ILE A 25 12.43 -2.12 -14.37
C ILE A 25 12.83 -3.42 -15.09
N GLU A 26 12.17 -4.52 -14.79
CA GLU A 26 12.43 -5.81 -15.45
C GLU A 26 12.14 -5.74 -16.95
N SER A 27 11.13 -5.02 -17.37
CA SER A 27 10.76 -4.88 -18.78
C SER A 27 11.80 -4.14 -19.62
N LEU A 28 12.64 -3.31 -18.99
CA LEU A 28 13.73 -2.61 -19.67
C LEU A 28 14.88 -3.55 -20.02
N GLY A 29 15.03 -4.65 -19.31
CA GLY A 29 16.02 -5.69 -19.58
C GLY A 29 17.46 -5.20 -19.55
N ALA A 30 18.32 -5.85 -20.34
CA ALA A 30 19.74 -5.55 -20.38
C ALA A 30 20.08 -4.18 -21.01
N GLN A 31 19.13 -3.54 -21.68
CA GLN A 31 19.32 -2.22 -22.30
C GLN A 31 19.13 -1.07 -21.29
N ALA A 32 18.60 -1.36 -20.12
CA ALA A 32 18.41 -0.35 -19.09
C ALA A 32 19.72 -0.03 -18.37
N PRO A 33 19.95 1.22 -17.96
CA PRO A 33 20.98 1.50 -16.99
C PRO A 33 20.67 0.77 -15.69
N ALA A 34 21.70 0.42 -14.92
CA ALA A 34 21.51 -0.16 -13.60
C ALA A 34 20.61 0.74 -12.76
N VAL A 35 19.56 0.17 -12.15
CA VAL A 35 18.63 0.90 -11.30
C VAL A 35 18.91 0.57 -9.85
N GLU A 36 19.13 1.62 -9.05
CA GLU A 36 19.32 1.54 -7.62
C GLU A 36 18.07 2.08 -6.92
N LEU A 37 17.37 1.23 -6.16
CA LEU A 37 16.17 1.62 -5.42
C LEU A 37 16.51 1.92 -3.96
N HIS A 38 16.10 3.09 -3.51
CA HIS A 38 16.22 3.50 -2.11
C HIS A 38 14.82 3.72 -1.53
N TRP A 39 14.47 2.89 -0.54
CA TRP A 39 13.18 2.93 0.13
C TRP A 39 13.26 3.77 1.39
N HIS A 40 12.30 4.68 1.53
CA HIS A 40 12.21 5.58 2.68
C HIS A 40 10.86 5.41 3.37
N ALA A 41 10.87 5.47 4.68
CA ALA A 41 9.65 5.44 5.48
C ALA A 41 8.83 6.70 5.26
N PHE A 42 7.52 6.52 5.06
CA PHE A 42 6.56 7.60 5.03
C PHE A 42 5.35 7.19 5.89
N VAL A 43 4.87 8.09 6.71
CA VAL A 43 3.71 7.85 7.58
C VAL A 43 2.50 8.55 6.97
N LEU A 44 1.66 7.79 6.27
CA LEU A 44 0.46 8.33 5.59
C LEU A 44 -0.58 8.84 6.58
N ASP A 45 -0.66 8.21 7.75
CA ASP A 45 -1.59 8.59 8.81
C ASP A 45 -0.84 8.84 10.12
N PRO A 46 -0.31 10.06 10.30
CA PRO A 46 0.43 10.39 11.51
C PRO A 46 -0.44 10.37 12.78
N ASP A 47 -1.77 10.44 12.64
CA ASP A 47 -2.72 10.45 13.75
C ASP A 47 -3.15 9.02 14.17
N ALA A 48 -2.74 7.98 13.45
CA ALA A 48 -3.04 6.62 13.83
C ALA A 48 -2.40 6.26 15.17
N GLY A 49 -3.22 5.71 16.06
CA GLY A 49 -2.79 5.28 17.39
C GLY A 49 -2.27 3.85 17.41
N THR A 50 -1.96 3.38 18.61
CA THR A 50 -1.51 2.00 18.84
C THR A 50 -2.67 1.00 18.95
N ASP A 51 -3.88 1.49 19.17
CA ASP A 51 -5.08 0.64 19.21
C ASP A 51 -5.54 0.31 17.79
N PRO A 52 -5.64 -0.97 17.42
CA PRO A 52 -6.07 -1.33 16.09
C PRO A 52 -7.54 -0.99 15.85
N VAL A 53 -7.84 -0.42 14.69
CA VAL A 53 -9.20 -0.12 14.24
C VAL A 53 -9.48 -0.96 12.99
N PRO A 54 -10.62 -1.64 12.89
CA PRO A 54 -10.96 -2.38 11.68
C PRO A 54 -10.85 -1.49 10.45
N LEU A 55 -10.21 -1.98 9.40
CA LEU A 55 -9.90 -1.20 8.20
C LEU A 55 -11.16 -0.62 7.55
N ARG A 56 -12.25 -1.40 7.50
CA ARG A 56 -13.54 -0.94 6.94
C ARG A 56 -14.10 0.23 7.74
N GLU A 57 -13.98 0.20 9.05
CA GLU A 57 -14.41 1.28 9.93
C GLU A 57 -13.58 2.55 9.72
N ALA A 58 -12.26 2.41 9.63
CA ALA A 58 -11.37 3.53 9.38
C ALA A 58 -11.66 4.17 8.01
N TYR A 59 -11.91 3.37 6.99
CA TYR A 59 -12.28 3.86 5.66
C TYR A 59 -13.66 4.53 5.66
N ALA A 60 -14.62 3.98 6.38
CA ALA A 60 -15.94 4.57 6.48
C ALA A 60 -15.90 5.96 7.10
N ARG A 61 -15.08 6.15 8.12
CA ARG A 61 -14.86 7.47 8.75
C ARG A 61 -14.19 8.46 7.79
N LYS A 62 -13.20 8.00 7.04
CA LYS A 62 -12.44 8.84 6.12
C LYS A 62 -13.26 9.27 4.90
N PHE A 63 -14.06 8.38 4.35
CA PHE A 63 -14.78 8.58 3.08
C PHE A 63 -16.28 8.86 3.26
N GLY A 64 -16.75 8.91 4.49
CA GLY A 64 -18.08 9.40 4.85
C GLY A 64 -19.17 8.33 4.90
N SER A 65 -18.95 7.11 4.44
CA SER A 65 -19.95 6.03 4.53
C SER A 65 -19.32 4.64 4.44
N ALA A 66 -20.01 3.65 5.03
CA ALA A 66 -19.62 2.24 4.93
C ALA A 66 -19.71 1.72 3.48
N GLU A 67 -20.69 2.17 2.73
CA GLU A 67 -20.87 1.78 1.32
C GLU A 67 -19.71 2.27 0.45
N ARG A 68 -19.33 3.52 0.61
CA ARG A 68 -18.19 4.10 -0.11
C ARG A 68 -16.88 3.40 0.24
N ALA A 69 -16.68 3.08 1.51
CA ALA A 69 -15.52 2.33 1.98
C ALA A 69 -15.46 0.95 1.33
N ALA A 70 -16.59 0.22 1.30
CA ALA A 70 -16.67 -1.11 0.68
C ALA A 70 -16.34 -1.06 -0.82
N GLU A 71 -16.86 -0.06 -1.54
CA GLU A 71 -16.58 0.13 -2.97
C GLU A 71 -15.07 0.37 -3.22
N LEU A 72 -14.46 1.24 -2.44
CA LEU A 72 -13.03 1.56 -2.57
C LEU A 72 -12.14 0.35 -2.28
N LEU A 73 -12.45 -0.40 -1.22
CA LEU A 73 -11.71 -1.61 -0.88
C LEU A 73 -11.87 -2.69 -1.95
N ALA A 74 -13.09 -2.89 -2.46
CA ALA A 74 -13.35 -3.85 -3.52
C ALA A 74 -12.61 -3.49 -4.81
N SER A 75 -12.60 -2.23 -5.19
CA SER A 75 -11.88 -1.74 -6.37
C SER A 75 -10.38 -1.93 -6.24
N THR A 76 -9.81 -1.61 -5.10
CA THR A 76 -8.39 -1.80 -4.81
C THR A 76 -8.00 -3.27 -4.84
N GLN A 77 -8.82 -4.14 -4.24
CA GLN A 77 -8.59 -5.58 -4.24
C GLN A 77 -8.63 -6.16 -5.66
N ALA A 78 -9.60 -5.74 -6.46
CA ALA A 78 -9.71 -6.18 -7.85
C ALA A 78 -8.49 -5.77 -8.68
N THR A 79 -8.02 -4.54 -8.51
CA THR A 79 -6.81 -4.03 -9.18
C THR A 79 -5.58 -4.84 -8.79
N ALA A 80 -5.40 -5.11 -7.50
CA ALA A 80 -4.26 -5.88 -7.00
C ALA A 80 -4.28 -7.31 -7.52
N ARG A 81 -5.42 -7.97 -7.46
CA ARG A 81 -5.57 -9.37 -7.92
C ARG A 81 -5.37 -9.51 -9.42
N ALA A 82 -5.79 -8.54 -10.20
CA ALA A 82 -5.54 -8.51 -11.65
C ALA A 82 -4.04 -8.50 -11.97
N GLU A 83 -3.20 -8.03 -11.06
CA GLU A 83 -1.75 -8.01 -11.19
C GLU A 83 -1.06 -9.16 -10.44
N GLY A 84 -1.82 -10.11 -9.91
CA GLY A 84 -1.28 -11.28 -9.21
C GLY A 84 -0.96 -11.06 -7.73
N LEU A 85 -1.37 -9.93 -7.15
CA LEU A 85 -1.18 -9.66 -5.72
C LEU A 85 -2.37 -10.16 -4.91
N PRO A 86 -2.15 -11.07 -3.92
CA PRO A 86 -3.24 -11.74 -3.21
C PRO A 86 -3.82 -10.91 -2.06
N ILE A 87 -4.22 -9.68 -2.33
CA ILE A 87 -4.87 -8.84 -1.34
C ILE A 87 -6.29 -9.35 -1.06
N ASP A 88 -6.64 -9.49 0.20
CA ASP A 88 -7.96 -9.94 0.65
C ASP A 88 -8.42 -9.11 1.85
N PHE A 89 -9.33 -8.17 1.60
CA PHE A 89 -9.90 -7.31 2.65
C PHE A 89 -11.02 -7.98 3.45
N GLU A 90 -11.38 -9.21 3.12
CA GLU A 90 -12.35 -9.98 3.90
C GLU A 90 -11.73 -10.66 5.14
N ARG A 91 -10.42 -10.60 5.29
CA ARG A 91 -9.68 -11.24 6.40
C ARG A 91 -9.61 -10.43 7.69
N GLY A 92 -10.28 -9.28 7.74
CA GLY A 92 -10.33 -8.49 8.96
C GLY A 92 -9.08 -7.66 9.25
N GLN A 93 -8.51 -7.03 8.23
CA GLN A 93 -7.37 -6.13 8.39
C GLN A 93 -7.70 -4.96 9.30
N VAL A 94 -6.69 -4.44 9.96
CA VAL A 94 -6.81 -3.32 10.88
C VAL A 94 -5.93 -2.16 10.45
N ARG A 95 -6.29 -0.97 10.92
CA ARG A 95 -5.48 0.23 10.82
C ARG A 95 -4.88 0.52 12.19
N VAL A 96 -3.57 0.72 12.21
CA VAL A 96 -2.79 1.01 13.41
C VAL A 96 -1.57 1.83 13.00
N THR A 97 -0.93 2.52 13.94
CA THR A 97 0.29 3.26 13.63
C THR A 97 1.35 2.36 12.97
N THR A 98 2.01 2.88 11.94
CA THR A 98 3.06 2.15 11.21
C THR A 98 4.47 2.46 11.73
N LEU A 99 4.60 3.33 12.74
CA LEU A 99 5.90 3.71 13.28
C LEU A 99 6.75 2.51 13.74
N PRO A 100 6.20 1.51 14.49
CA PRO A 100 7.01 0.36 14.88
C PRO A 100 7.51 -0.45 13.68
N ALA A 101 6.72 -0.59 12.63
CA ALA A 101 7.12 -1.31 11.42
C ALA A 101 8.28 -0.60 10.70
N HIS A 102 8.25 0.73 10.66
CA HIS A 102 9.31 1.52 10.03
C HIS A 102 10.64 1.51 10.80
N ARG A 103 10.60 1.11 12.08
CA ARG A 103 11.81 1.04 12.92
C ARG A 103 12.57 -0.29 12.80
N LEU A 104 12.03 -1.23 12.08
CA LEU A 104 12.68 -2.54 11.86
C LEU A 104 13.97 -2.42 10.98
#